data_4ba90194d92533216e2350794372a211
#
_entry.id   4ba90194d92533216e2350794372a211
#
_cell.length_a   1.000
_cell.length_b   1.000
_cell.length_c   1.000
_cell.angle_alpha   90.00
_cell.angle_beta   90.00
_cell.angle_gamma   90.00
#
_symmetry.space_group_name_H-M   'P 1'
#
loop_
_entity.id
_entity.type
_entity.pdbx_description
1 polymer ?
#
loop_
_entity_poly.entity_id
_entity_poly.type
_entity_poly.pdbx_seq_one_letter_code
_entity_poly.pdbx_strand_id
1 'polypeptide(L)'
;MAKAQGAKAQGRSERKVRDIMVKEVVTIEPSASLTDAARAMEDANIGMLPVVQDGKVLGVITDRDIVVRAVAREADPASTAVGDCLSINAIVAHPDWTTERAMQTMAQAQVGRLPVLDDDDRLVGVVTLSSMAFRAPEKGEALEAAQEVSRRSAKRPA
;
A
#
# COMPACT_ATOMS: atom_id res chain seq x y z
N MET A 1 19.30 48.24 18.91
CA MET A 1 17.88 47.97 18.61
C MET A 1 17.80 47.08 17.38
N ALA A 2 17.67 45.78 17.55
CA ALA A 2 17.49 44.83 16.46
C ALA A 2 16.10 44.21 16.66
N LYS A 3 15.18 44.48 15.72
CA LYS A 3 13.84 43.88 15.68
C LYS A 3 13.97 42.47 15.18
N ALA A 4 13.71 41.50 16.03
CA ALA A 4 13.47 40.11 15.62
C ALA A 4 12.16 40.09 14.86
N GLN A 5 12.22 39.84 13.56
CA GLN A 5 11.08 39.52 12.76
C GLN A 5 10.76 38.02 12.96
N GLY A 6 9.70 37.78 13.74
CA GLY A 6 9.12 36.46 13.86
C GLY A 6 8.55 36.01 12.49
N ALA A 7 9.18 35.03 11.88
CA ALA A 7 8.62 34.35 10.74
C ALA A 7 7.35 33.62 11.20
N LYS A 8 6.19 34.09 10.76
CA LYS A 8 4.91 33.40 10.88
C LYS A 8 5.04 32.08 10.11
N ALA A 9 5.01 30.98 10.84
CA ALA A 9 4.70 29.68 10.27
C ALA A 9 3.28 29.78 9.69
N GLN A 10 3.18 30.06 8.40
CA GLN A 10 1.92 29.97 7.67
C GLN A 10 1.51 28.51 7.69
N GLY A 11 0.31 28.23 8.23
CA GLY A 11 -0.26 26.91 8.35
C GLY A 11 -0.25 26.18 6.99
N ARG A 12 0.67 25.24 6.85
CA ARG A 12 0.62 24.23 5.79
C ARG A 12 -0.63 23.42 6.03
N SER A 13 -1.58 23.48 5.12
CA SER A 13 -2.72 22.57 5.11
C SER A 13 -2.15 21.16 4.96
N GLU A 14 -2.17 20.38 6.05
CA GLU A 14 -1.75 19.00 6.03
C GLU A 14 -2.60 18.23 5.01
N ARG A 15 -1.98 17.71 3.96
CA ARG A 15 -2.69 16.90 2.97
C ARG A 15 -3.15 15.61 3.59
N LYS A 16 -4.37 15.21 3.22
CA LYS A 16 -4.99 13.97 3.66
C LYS A 16 -4.77 12.86 2.63
N VAL A 17 -4.81 11.63 3.10
CA VAL A 17 -4.72 10.44 2.24
C VAL A 17 -5.78 10.47 1.13
N ARG A 18 -7.01 10.91 1.43
CA ARG A 18 -8.11 11.04 0.45
C ARG A 18 -7.79 11.94 -0.75
N ASP A 19 -6.86 12.89 -0.58
CA ASP A 19 -6.51 13.87 -1.62
C ASP A 19 -5.52 13.30 -2.65
N ILE A 20 -4.82 12.21 -2.27
CA ILE A 20 -3.75 11.62 -3.07
C ILE A 20 -3.93 10.13 -3.38
N MET A 21 -4.87 9.44 -2.72
CA MET A 21 -5.14 8.03 -2.99
C MET A 21 -5.67 7.81 -4.40
N VAL A 22 -5.42 6.62 -4.94
CA VAL A 22 -6.03 6.12 -6.16
C VAL A 22 -7.37 5.49 -5.77
N LYS A 23 -8.47 5.95 -6.37
CA LYS A 23 -9.83 5.50 -6.03
C LYS A 23 -10.31 4.32 -6.87
N GLU A 24 -9.82 4.22 -8.10
CA GLU A 24 -10.10 3.06 -8.97
C GLU A 24 -9.14 1.93 -8.60
N VAL A 25 -9.60 1.03 -7.72
CA VAL A 25 -8.79 -0.06 -7.19
C VAL A 25 -9.21 -1.37 -7.84
N VAL A 26 -8.25 -2.06 -8.45
CA VAL A 26 -8.44 -3.44 -8.90
C VAL A 26 -8.37 -4.35 -7.68
N THR A 27 -9.41 -5.14 -7.47
CA THR A 27 -9.55 -6.08 -6.35
C THR A 27 -9.71 -7.50 -6.86
N ILE A 28 -9.57 -8.48 -5.97
CA ILE A 28 -9.80 -9.89 -6.30
C ILE A 28 -10.56 -10.57 -5.17
N GLU A 29 -11.33 -11.58 -5.49
CA GLU A 29 -12.00 -12.42 -4.51
C GLU A 29 -11.08 -13.53 -3.98
N PRO A 30 -11.28 -14.01 -2.75
CA PRO A 30 -10.46 -15.07 -2.16
C PRO A 30 -10.61 -16.42 -2.89
N SER A 31 -11.73 -16.63 -3.57
CA SER A 31 -12.02 -17.86 -4.35
C SER A 31 -11.36 -17.88 -5.74
N ALA A 32 -10.87 -16.73 -6.22
CA ALA A 32 -10.17 -16.66 -7.51
C ALA A 32 -8.85 -17.42 -7.47
N SER A 33 -8.38 -17.88 -8.63
CA SER A 33 -7.10 -18.57 -8.76
C SER A 33 -5.91 -17.60 -8.66
N LEU A 34 -4.74 -18.12 -8.31
CA LEU A 34 -3.50 -17.32 -8.36
C LEU A 34 -3.15 -16.92 -9.79
N THR A 35 -3.55 -17.69 -10.80
CA THR A 35 -3.41 -17.32 -12.21
C THR A 35 -4.23 -16.09 -12.54
N ASP A 36 -5.48 -16.00 -12.05
CA ASP A 36 -6.32 -14.83 -12.26
C ASP A 36 -5.76 -13.60 -11.54
N ALA A 37 -5.22 -13.77 -10.32
CA ALA A 37 -4.54 -12.71 -9.62
C ALA A 37 -3.32 -12.18 -10.40
N ALA A 38 -2.49 -13.09 -10.92
CA ALA A 38 -1.32 -12.71 -11.72
C ALA A 38 -1.71 -11.95 -12.99
N ARG A 39 -2.76 -12.39 -13.70
CA ARG A 39 -3.29 -11.69 -14.89
C ARG A 39 -3.82 -10.30 -14.53
N ALA A 40 -4.59 -10.19 -13.45
CA ALA A 40 -5.09 -8.88 -13.00
C ALA A 40 -3.95 -7.92 -12.63
N MET A 41 -2.86 -8.43 -12.03
CA MET A 41 -1.66 -7.63 -11.75
C MET A 41 -0.95 -7.20 -13.03
N GLU A 42 -0.83 -8.09 -14.02
CA GLU A 42 -0.22 -7.80 -15.32
C GLU A 42 -1.02 -6.73 -16.08
N ASP A 43 -2.33 -6.92 -16.24
CA ASP A 43 -3.23 -6.01 -16.97
C ASP A 43 -3.24 -4.60 -16.36
N ALA A 44 -3.21 -4.49 -15.03
CA ALA A 44 -3.20 -3.22 -14.33
C ALA A 44 -1.78 -2.67 -14.08
N ASN A 45 -0.72 -3.41 -14.42
CA ASN A 45 0.68 -3.09 -14.15
C ASN A 45 0.93 -2.77 -12.65
N ILE A 46 0.42 -3.64 -11.78
CA ILE A 46 0.54 -3.52 -10.32
C ILE A 46 1.03 -4.83 -9.71
N GLY A 47 1.66 -4.79 -8.55
CA GLY A 47 2.17 -5.98 -7.85
C GLY A 47 1.42 -6.30 -6.55
N MET A 48 0.21 -5.75 -6.34
CA MET A 48 -0.60 -6.01 -5.16
C MET A 48 -2.08 -5.79 -5.46
N LEU A 49 -2.91 -6.72 -5.03
CA LEU A 49 -4.37 -6.64 -5.09
C LEU A 49 -4.95 -6.73 -3.67
N PRO A 50 -5.84 -5.83 -3.27
CA PRO A 50 -6.70 -6.06 -2.12
C PRO A 50 -7.62 -7.26 -2.39
N VAL A 51 -7.69 -8.17 -1.42
CA VAL A 51 -8.59 -9.33 -1.47
C VAL A 51 -9.87 -8.95 -0.74
N VAL A 52 -10.97 -8.93 -1.48
CA VAL A 52 -12.26 -8.42 -1.00
C VAL A 52 -13.32 -9.51 -1.08
N GLN A 53 -14.10 -9.65 -0.01
CA GLN A 53 -15.27 -10.50 0.04
C GLN A 53 -16.42 -9.75 0.74
N ASP A 54 -17.59 -9.77 0.15
CA ASP A 54 -18.80 -9.10 0.69
C ASP A 54 -18.57 -7.61 1.02
N GLY A 55 -17.76 -6.94 0.20
CA GLY A 55 -17.41 -5.53 0.35
C GLY A 55 -16.34 -5.23 1.43
N LYS A 56 -15.81 -6.24 2.11
CA LYS A 56 -14.79 -6.10 3.16
C LYS A 56 -13.44 -6.60 2.67
N VAL A 57 -12.38 -5.91 3.09
CA VAL A 57 -11.00 -6.32 2.82
C VAL A 57 -10.60 -7.42 3.80
N LEU A 58 -10.30 -8.62 3.27
CA LEU A 58 -9.78 -9.74 4.05
C LEU A 58 -8.26 -9.64 4.24
N GLY A 59 -7.58 -9.03 3.29
CA GLY A 59 -6.13 -8.92 3.26
C GLY A 59 -5.65 -8.42 1.91
N VAL A 60 -4.40 -8.69 1.61
CA VAL A 60 -3.78 -8.39 0.32
C VAL A 60 -3.05 -9.61 -0.23
N ILE A 61 -2.97 -9.71 -1.56
CA ILE A 61 -2.08 -10.64 -2.24
C ILE A 61 -1.09 -9.86 -3.09
N THR A 62 0.18 -10.26 -3.05
CA THR A 62 1.25 -9.64 -3.82
C THR A 62 1.87 -10.64 -4.80
N ASP A 63 2.54 -10.14 -5.83
CA ASP A 63 3.37 -10.94 -6.74
C ASP A 63 4.40 -11.79 -5.96
N ARG A 64 4.98 -11.21 -4.90
CA ARG A 64 5.88 -11.94 -4.00
C ARG A 64 5.18 -13.08 -3.26
N ASP A 65 3.94 -12.89 -2.79
CA ASP A 65 3.19 -13.95 -2.11
C ASP A 65 2.96 -15.13 -3.07
N ILE A 66 2.62 -14.86 -4.33
CA ILE A 66 2.43 -15.90 -5.36
C ILE A 66 3.74 -16.68 -5.55
N VAL A 67 4.87 -15.99 -5.73
CA VAL A 67 6.15 -16.66 -5.93
C VAL A 67 6.57 -17.48 -4.71
N VAL A 68 6.50 -16.92 -3.52
CA VAL A 68 7.03 -17.54 -2.29
C VAL A 68 6.09 -18.60 -1.73
N ARG A 69 4.77 -18.41 -1.84
CA ARG A 69 3.79 -19.31 -1.22
C ARG A 69 3.22 -20.35 -2.18
N ALA A 70 3.31 -20.12 -3.47
CA ALA A 70 2.84 -21.09 -4.46
C ALA A 70 4.01 -21.65 -5.29
N VAL A 71 4.69 -20.83 -6.10
CA VAL A 71 5.74 -21.33 -7.02
C VAL A 71 6.86 -22.04 -6.26
N ALA A 72 7.37 -21.46 -5.17
CA ALA A 72 8.43 -22.08 -4.36
C ALA A 72 7.99 -23.38 -3.64
N ARG A 73 6.70 -23.66 -3.60
CA ARG A 73 6.11 -24.88 -3.00
C ARG A 73 5.55 -25.84 -4.04
N GLU A 74 5.84 -25.59 -5.32
CA GLU A 74 5.37 -26.41 -6.45
C GLU A 74 3.83 -26.53 -6.51
N ALA A 75 3.10 -25.56 -5.93
CA ALA A 75 1.66 -25.50 -6.03
C ALA A 75 1.24 -25.04 -7.44
N ASP A 76 0.20 -25.64 -7.99
CA ASP A 76 -0.36 -25.24 -9.27
C ASP A 76 -1.15 -23.93 -9.13
N PRO A 77 -0.72 -22.81 -9.76
CA PRO A 77 -1.40 -21.52 -9.61
C PRO A 77 -2.82 -21.51 -10.22
N ALA A 78 -3.14 -22.40 -11.14
CA ALA A 78 -4.45 -22.46 -11.75
C ALA A 78 -5.52 -23.06 -10.82
N SER A 79 -5.09 -23.92 -9.90
CA SER A 79 -5.98 -24.60 -8.93
C SER A 79 -5.83 -24.11 -7.51
N THR A 80 -4.82 -23.28 -7.21
CA THR A 80 -4.62 -22.68 -5.87
C THR A 80 -5.41 -21.40 -5.75
N ALA A 81 -6.23 -21.29 -4.70
CA ALA A 81 -7.02 -20.09 -4.45
C ALA A 81 -6.19 -18.95 -3.84
N VAL A 82 -6.55 -17.72 -4.17
CA VAL A 82 -5.98 -16.50 -3.57
C VAL A 82 -6.07 -16.54 -2.03
N GLY A 83 -7.19 -17.05 -1.51
CA GLY A 83 -7.43 -17.19 -0.07
C GLY A 83 -6.40 -18.04 0.67
N ASP A 84 -5.77 -19.00 -0.02
CA ASP A 84 -4.73 -19.87 0.57
C ASP A 84 -3.36 -19.18 0.65
N CYS A 85 -3.17 -18.08 -0.09
CA CYS A 85 -1.89 -17.39 -0.23
C CYS A 85 -1.91 -15.92 0.17
N LEU A 86 -3.06 -15.35 0.52
CA LEU A 86 -3.17 -13.94 0.91
C LEU A 86 -2.44 -13.66 2.23
N SER A 87 -2.01 -12.41 2.40
CA SER A 87 -1.53 -11.89 3.68
C SER A 87 -2.73 -11.31 4.43
N ILE A 88 -3.14 -12.00 5.50
CA ILE A 88 -4.18 -11.56 6.43
C ILE A 88 -3.61 -10.41 7.29
N ASN A 89 -4.47 -9.54 7.84
CA ASN A 89 -4.07 -8.38 8.64
C ASN A 89 -3.21 -7.39 7.85
N ALA A 90 -3.64 -7.09 6.62
CA ALA A 90 -3.03 -6.03 5.85
C ALA A 90 -3.01 -4.73 6.66
N ILE A 91 -1.87 -4.04 6.65
CA ILE A 91 -1.77 -2.71 7.23
C ILE A 91 -2.53 -1.77 6.30
N VAL A 92 -3.45 -1.01 6.85
CA VAL A 92 -4.35 -0.13 6.12
C VAL A 92 -4.14 1.33 6.53
N ALA A 93 -4.60 2.25 5.71
CA ALA A 93 -4.71 3.67 6.03
C ALA A 93 -6.19 4.10 6.04
N HIS A 94 -6.46 5.28 6.55
CA HIS A 94 -7.78 5.89 6.51
C HIS A 94 -7.77 7.20 5.71
N PRO A 95 -8.87 7.61 5.09
CA PRO A 95 -8.93 8.80 4.24
C PRO A 95 -8.50 10.08 4.95
N ASP A 96 -8.76 10.15 6.26
CA ASP A 96 -8.49 11.31 7.10
C ASP A 96 -7.08 11.38 7.69
N TRP A 97 -6.27 10.35 7.48
CA TRP A 97 -4.88 10.40 7.89
C TRP A 97 -4.12 11.48 7.11
N THR A 98 -3.12 12.06 7.76
CA THR A 98 -2.14 12.89 7.06
C THR A 98 -1.25 12.02 6.16
N THR A 99 -0.73 12.60 5.10
CA THR A 99 0.24 11.91 4.23
C THR A 99 1.49 11.49 5.00
N GLU A 100 1.93 12.31 5.95
CA GLU A 100 3.04 12.01 6.85
C GLU A 100 2.78 10.73 7.67
N ARG A 101 1.61 10.60 8.31
CA ARG A 101 1.24 9.41 9.05
C ARG A 101 1.25 8.16 8.18
N ALA A 102 0.73 8.25 6.96
CA ALA A 102 0.73 7.15 6.03
C ALA A 102 2.16 6.75 5.61
N MET A 103 3.05 7.71 5.36
CA MET A 103 4.46 7.45 5.06
C MET A 103 5.18 6.79 6.22
N GLN A 104 4.99 7.28 7.45
CA GLN A 104 5.56 6.67 8.65
C GLN A 104 5.07 5.22 8.84
N THR A 105 3.79 4.97 8.61
CA THR A 105 3.21 3.61 8.66
C THR A 105 3.84 2.71 7.61
N MET A 106 4.00 3.17 6.36
CA MET A 106 4.68 2.42 5.31
C MET A 106 6.14 2.09 5.68
N ALA A 107 6.88 3.07 6.21
CA ALA A 107 8.26 2.89 6.63
C ALA A 107 8.39 1.86 7.76
N GLN A 108 7.58 1.97 8.81
CA GLN A 108 7.58 1.05 9.95
C GLN A 108 7.21 -0.39 9.54
N ALA A 109 6.22 -0.52 8.67
CA ALA A 109 5.75 -1.81 8.17
C ALA A 109 6.59 -2.35 7.01
N GLN A 110 7.51 -1.55 6.46
CA GLN A 110 8.32 -1.87 5.28
C GLN A 110 7.46 -2.27 4.07
N VAL A 111 6.38 -1.54 3.83
CA VAL A 111 5.48 -1.72 2.69
C VAL A 111 5.37 -0.41 1.89
N GLY A 112 5.30 -0.52 0.57
CA GLY A 112 5.26 0.63 -0.34
C GLY A 112 3.85 1.11 -0.68
N ARG A 113 2.80 0.47 -0.15
CA ARG A 113 1.39 0.79 -0.42
C ARG A 113 0.48 0.32 0.69
N LEU A 114 -0.61 1.04 0.90
CA LEU A 114 -1.63 0.73 1.90
C LEU A 114 -3.01 0.79 1.25
N PRO A 115 -3.86 -0.23 1.42
CA PRO A 115 -5.29 -0.09 1.20
C PRO A 115 -5.84 1.00 2.09
N VAL A 116 -6.80 1.77 1.60
CA VAL A 116 -7.47 2.83 2.35
C VAL A 116 -8.90 2.40 2.61
N LEU A 117 -9.25 2.31 3.89
CA LEU A 117 -10.58 1.90 4.33
C LEU A 117 -11.32 3.10 4.94
N ASP A 118 -12.62 3.16 4.72
CA ASP A 118 -13.51 4.08 5.42
C ASP A 118 -13.87 3.58 6.83
N ASP A 119 -14.76 4.31 7.51
CA ASP A 119 -15.20 3.98 8.86
C ASP A 119 -16.06 2.70 8.94
N ASP A 120 -16.58 2.24 7.81
CA ASP A 120 -17.34 0.98 7.68
C ASP A 120 -16.46 -0.22 7.25
N ASP A 121 -15.14 -0.07 7.29
CA ASP A 121 -14.13 -1.05 6.81
C ASP A 121 -14.23 -1.37 5.31
N ARG A 122 -14.77 -0.45 4.50
CA ARG A 122 -14.86 -0.61 3.06
C ARG A 122 -13.66 -0.02 2.38
N LEU A 123 -13.20 -0.69 1.33
CA LEU A 123 -12.09 -0.20 0.50
C LEU A 123 -12.54 1.02 -0.32
N VAL A 124 -11.90 2.16 -0.08
CA VAL A 124 -12.16 3.43 -0.78
C VAL A 124 -11.01 3.92 -1.63
N GLY A 125 -9.86 3.26 -1.54
CA GLY A 125 -8.68 3.60 -2.34
C GLY A 125 -7.44 2.81 -1.98
N VAL A 126 -6.35 3.15 -2.65
CA VAL A 126 -4.99 2.70 -2.31
C VAL A 126 -4.07 3.91 -2.34
N VAL A 127 -3.24 4.06 -1.32
CA VAL A 127 -2.18 5.05 -1.30
C VAL A 127 -0.82 4.37 -1.44
N THR A 128 0.07 4.96 -2.24
CA THR A 128 1.39 4.40 -2.55
C THR A 128 2.48 5.43 -2.30
N LEU A 129 3.72 4.98 -2.08
CA LEU A 129 4.89 5.88 -2.03
C LEU A 129 5.01 6.72 -3.30
N SER A 130 4.70 6.15 -4.46
CA SER A 130 4.70 6.88 -5.74
C SER A 130 3.66 7.99 -5.75
N SER A 131 2.41 7.73 -5.30
CA SER A 131 1.38 8.76 -5.23
C SER A 131 1.75 9.89 -4.28
N MET A 132 2.47 9.59 -3.21
CA MET A 132 2.99 10.57 -2.26
C MET A 132 4.12 11.40 -2.87
N ALA A 133 5.11 10.74 -3.52
CA ALA A 133 6.24 11.42 -4.14
C ALA A 133 5.82 12.39 -5.25
N PHE A 134 4.78 12.04 -6.03
CA PHE A 134 4.28 12.88 -7.12
C PHE A 134 3.30 13.98 -6.67
N ARG A 135 2.53 13.74 -5.61
CA ARG A 135 1.41 14.60 -5.22
C ARG A 135 1.60 15.29 -3.87
N ALA A 136 2.52 14.83 -3.02
CA ALA A 136 2.84 15.48 -1.76
C ALA A 136 3.95 16.53 -1.94
N PRO A 137 3.88 17.69 -1.25
CA PRO A 137 4.90 18.73 -1.36
C PRO A 137 6.24 18.36 -0.67
N GLU A 138 6.23 17.36 0.17
CA GLU A 138 7.38 16.98 1.03
C GLU A 138 8.16 15.82 0.43
N LYS A 139 8.95 16.14 -0.60
CA LYS A 139 9.78 15.14 -1.31
C LYS A 139 10.82 14.45 -0.41
N GLY A 140 11.26 15.09 0.68
CA GLY A 140 12.25 14.52 1.61
C GLY A 140 11.70 13.31 2.37
N GLU A 141 10.53 13.44 2.96
CA GLU A 141 9.88 12.38 3.75
C GLU A 141 9.51 11.16 2.89
N ALA A 142 9.04 11.40 1.65
CA ALA A 142 8.76 10.31 0.72
C ALA A 142 10.04 9.54 0.34
N LEU A 143 11.18 10.22 0.22
CA LEU A 143 12.48 9.60 -0.04
C LEU A 143 12.95 8.77 1.16
N GLU A 144 12.83 9.28 2.38
CA GLU A 144 13.18 8.54 3.59
C GLU A 144 12.32 7.28 3.76
N ALA A 145 11.01 7.39 3.54
CA ALA A 145 10.11 6.25 3.57
C ALA A 145 10.47 5.21 2.49
N ALA A 146 10.81 5.65 1.27
CA ALA A 146 11.25 4.76 0.20
C ALA A 146 12.55 4.04 0.53
N GLN A 147 13.52 4.72 1.17
CA GLN A 147 14.76 4.13 1.63
C GLN A 147 14.52 3.06 2.71
N GLU A 148 13.62 3.32 3.67
CA GLU A 148 13.32 2.37 4.73
C GLU A 148 12.61 1.11 4.18
N VAL A 149 11.65 1.29 3.26
CA VAL A 149 11.02 0.16 2.55
C VAL A 149 12.05 -0.67 1.77
N SER A 150 13.03 0.00 1.14
CA SER A 150 14.09 -0.66 0.37
C SER A 150 15.07 -1.44 1.25
N ARG A 151 15.26 -1.07 2.52
CA ARG A 151 16.12 -1.80 3.47
C ARG A 151 15.65 -3.23 3.73
N ARG A 152 14.37 -3.52 3.54
CA ARG A 152 13.85 -4.89 3.60
C ARG A 152 14.54 -5.83 2.61
N SER A 153 14.89 -5.32 1.43
CA SER A 153 15.59 -6.09 0.40
C SER A 153 17.08 -6.30 0.71
N ALA A 154 17.68 -5.38 1.49
CA ALA A 154 19.11 -5.41 1.81
C ALA A 154 19.44 -6.29 3.04
N LYS A 155 18.49 -6.61 3.89
CA LYS A 155 18.68 -7.35 5.17
C LYS A 155 18.54 -8.88 5.05
N ARG A 156 18.58 -9.47 3.86
CA ARG A 156 18.62 -10.94 3.75
C ARG A 156 20.09 -11.38 3.81
N PRO A 157 20.52 -12.11 4.88
CA PRO A 157 21.76 -12.88 4.78
C PRO A 157 21.60 -13.95 3.69
N ALA A 158 22.67 -14.17 2.98
CA ALA A 158 22.78 -15.23 1.99
C ALA A 158 22.52 -16.61 2.62
#